data_ee5bd4c95d2ad76dbe6a4d42cb4a579e
#
_entry.id   ee5bd4c95d2ad76dbe6a4d42cb4a579e
#
_cell.length_a   1.000
_cell.length_b   1.000
_cell.length_c   1.000
_cell.angle_alpha   90.00
_cell.angle_beta   90.00
_cell.angle_gamma   90.00
#
_symmetry.space_group_name_H-M   'P 1'
#
loop_
_entity.id
_entity.type
_entity.pdbx_description
1 polymer ?
#
loop_
_entity_poly.entity_id
_entity_poly.type
_entity_poly.pdbx_seq_one_letter_code
_entity_poly.pdbx_strand_id
1 'polypeptide(L)'
;KSTLCMAMVGAVPKFYCGRLEGMVFVDGHATTQMEIPELANHIGVVLADYDTQLVTMTVREEVAFAMENRGYDRETIKARSEEVFKQVGLVGLEDRKITSLSGGQRQRLAIASVLATNPTVLVLDEPTSSLDPDGTAELYRLVGDLNQKHGITVVVIDHDLHAVLPYANRMALMVNGSIACDDDVPTTLRYMYEHNIHVDALPSVFTTYMELEQAGFH
;
A
#
# COMPACT_ATOMS: atom_id res chain seq x y z
N LYS A 1 6.73 7.69 -9.04
CA LYS A 1 6.23 6.99 -7.85
C LYS A 1 5.98 5.52 -8.19
N SER A 2 5.06 5.18 -9.09
CA SER A 2 4.75 3.79 -9.48
C SER A 2 5.96 3.01 -10.00
N THR A 3 6.90 3.65 -10.69
CA THR A 3 8.18 3.02 -11.10
C THR A 3 9.02 2.55 -9.91
N LEU A 4 9.00 3.31 -8.80
CA LEU A 4 9.67 2.90 -7.56
C LEU A 4 8.99 1.66 -6.97
N CYS A 5 7.65 1.62 -6.94
CA CYS A 5 6.90 0.43 -6.53
C CYS A 5 7.29 -0.78 -7.36
N MET A 6 7.33 -0.63 -8.68
CA MET A 6 7.71 -1.72 -9.58
C MET A 6 9.14 -2.20 -9.35
N ALA A 7 10.06 -1.30 -8.98
CA ALA A 7 11.42 -1.69 -8.59
C ALA A 7 11.45 -2.44 -7.25
N MET A 8 10.63 -2.03 -6.27
CA MET A 8 10.53 -2.68 -4.96
C MET A 8 10.03 -4.13 -5.08
N VAL A 9 9.06 -4.39 -5.95
CA VAL A 9 8.51 -5.74 -6.18
C VAL A 9 9.30 -6.52 -7.25
N GLY A 10 10.46 -6.02 -7.69
CA GLY A 10 11.32 -6.69 -8.66
C GLY A 10 10.79 -6.74 -10.10
N ALA A 11 9.66 -6.05 -10.39
CA ALA A 11 9.09 -6.01 -11.73
C ALA A 11 9.96 -5.19 -12.71
N VAL A 12 10.71 -4.21 -12.21
CA VAL A 12 11.77 -3.52 -12.94
C VAL A 12 13.11 -4.04 -12.41
N PRO A 13 14.03 -4.50 -13.24
CA PRO A 13 13.99 -4.55 -14.72
C PRO A 13 13.43 -5.86 -15.31
N LYS A 14 12.92 -6.80 -14.52
CA LYS A 14 12.63 -8.17 -14.96
C LYS A 14 11.45 -8.26 -15.94
N PHE A 15 10.36 -7.54 -15.71
CA PHE A 15 9.18 -7.49 -16.60
C PHE A 15 9.14 -6.23 -17.45
N TYR A 16 9.43 -5.09 -16.81
CA TYR A 16 9.45 -3.81 -17.50
C TYR A 16 10.88 -3.45 -17.84
N CYS A 17 11.14 -3.22 -19.13
CA CYS A 17 12.46 -2.78 -19.59
C CYS A 17 12.88 -1.49 -18.89
N GLY A 18 14.10 -1.47 -18.37
CA GLY A 18 14.66 -0.31 -17.69
C GLY A 18 16.06 -0.61 -17.17
N ARG A 19 16.79 0.44 -16.82
CA ARG A 19 18.08 0.33 -16.15
C ARG A 19 17.87 0.60 -14.66
N LEU A 20 18.15 -0.40 -13.82
CA LEU A 20 18.19 -0.26 -12.38
C LEU A 20 19.65 -0.12 -11.94
N GLU A 21 19.95 1.01 -11.30
CA GLU A 21 21.23 1.23 -10.63
C GLU A 21 21.02 1.23 -9.12
N GLY A 22 21.96 0.66 -8.38
CA GLY A 22 21.80 0.44 -6.95
C GLY A 22 21.09 -0.87 -6.63
N MET A 23 20.62 -1.00 -5.39
CA MET A 23 19.99 -2.22 -4.87
C MET A 23 18.76 -1.89 -4.06
N VAL A 24 17.74 -2.74 -4.18
CA VAL A 24 16.55 -2.74 -3.32
C VAL A 24 16.60 -4.00 -2.47
N PHE A 25 16.39 -3.85 -1.17
CA PHE A 25 16.34 -4.97 -0.22
C PHE A 25 14.95 -5.05 0.41
N VAL A 26 14.43 -6.27 0.48
CA VAL A 26 13.20 -6.61 1.21
C VAL A 26 13.54 -7.76 2.14
N ASP A 27 13.28 -7.61 3.44
CA ASP A 27 13.67 -8.58 4.47
C ASP A 27 15.15 -9.01 4.41
N GLY A 28 16.04 -8.07 4.05
CA GLY A 28 17.46 -8.33 3.91
C GLY A 28 17.90 -9.03 2.61
N HIS A 29 16.96 -9.37 1.73
CA HIS A 29 17.22 -10.01 0.43
C HIS A 29 17.21 -8.99 -0.70
N ALA A 30 18.24 -9.01 -1.56
CA ALA A 30 18.28 -8.13 -2.73
C ALA A 30 17.26 -8.59 -3.78
N THR A 31 16.32 -7.70 -4.14
CA THR A 31 15.21 -8.03 -5.06
C THR A 31 15.70 -8.44 -6.46
N THR A 32 16.88 -7.97 -6.86
CA THR A 32 17.52 -8.35 -8.14
C THR A 32 18.00 -9.79 -8.16
N GLN A 33 18.22 -10.42 -7.00
CA GLN A 33 18.73 -11.79 -6.86
C GLN A 33 17.64 -12.83 -6.65
N MET A 34 16.39 -12.40 -6.40
CA MET A 34 15.23 -13.28 -6.18
C MET A 34 14.38 -13.35 -7.44
N GLU A 35 13.80 -14.51 -7.74
CA GLU A 35 12.73 -14.58 -8.74
C GLU A 35 11.43 -13.96 -8.20
N ILE A 36 10.56 -13.44 -9.09
CA ILE A 36 9.35 -12.74 -8.68
C ILE A 36 8.40 -13.62 -7.83
N PRO A 37 8.18 -14.90 -8.14
CA PRO A 37 7.37 -15.76 -7.28
C PRO A 37 7.92 -15.92 -5.85
N GLU A 38 9.25 -15.90 -5.69
CA GLU A 38 9.92 -15.96 -4.41
C GLU A 38 9.78 -14.61 -3.66
N LEU A 39 10.05 -13.51 -4.35
CA LEU A 39 9.92 -12.15 -3.81
C LEU A 39 8.50 -11.84 -3.34
N ALA A 40 7.50 -12.37 -4.04
CA ALA A 40 6.10 -12.22 -3.67
C ALA A 40 5.70 -12.92 -2.34
N ASN A 41 6.58 -13.71 -1.71
CA ASN A 41 6.40 -14.17 -0.34
C ASN A 41 6.73 -13.09 0.70
N HIS A 42 7.51 -12.10 0.32
CA HIS A 42 8.00 -11.05 1.21
C HIS A 42 7.27 -9.72 0.99
N ILE A 43 6.97 -9.39 -0.26
CA ILE A 43 6.36 -8.13 -0.62
C ILE A 43 5.18 -8.33 -1.55
N GLY A 44 4.06 -7.73 -1.21
CA GLY A 44 2.88 -7.68 -2.05
C GLY A 44 2.59 -6.27 -2.54
N VAL A 45 1.94 -6.14 -3.70
CA VAL A 45 1.58 -4.83 -4.26
C VAL A 45 0.11 -4.81 -4.68
N VAL A 46 -0.56 -3.71 -4.35
CA VAL A 46 -1.87 -3.36 -4.91
C VAL A 46 -1.67 -2.11 -5.74
N LEU A 47 -1.96 -2.20 -7.03
CA LEU A 47 -1.80 -1.12 -8.00
C LEU A 47 -2.98 -0.15 -7.96
N ALA A 48 -2.80 1.06 -8.50
CA ALA A 48 -3.86 2.05 -8.60
C ALA A 48 -5.09 1.51 -9.38
N ASP A 49 -4.86 0.76 -10.44
CA ASP A 49 -5.92 0.01 -11.14
C ASP A 49 -6.02 -1.42 -10.59
N TYR A 50 -6.49 -1.54 -9.35
CA TYR A 50 -6.62 -2.83 -8.66
C TYR A 50 -7.64 -3.78 -9.33
N ASP A 51 -8.60 -3.25 -10.09
CA ASP A 51 -9.58 -4.08 -10.79
C ASP A 51 -8.92 -5.01 -11.83
N THR A 52 -7.79 -4.59 -12.42
CA THR A 52 -7.03 -5.43 -13.35
C THR A 52 -6.25 -6.56 -12.68
N GLN A 53 -6.11 -6.51 -11.36
CA GLN A 53 -5.47 -7.58 -10.57
C GLN A 53 -6.45 -8.70 -10.18
N LEU A 54 -7.77 -8.43 -10.21
CA LEU A 54 -8.81 -9.38 -9.85
C LEU A 54 -9.13 -10.27 -11.06
N VAL A 55 -8.77 -11.54 -11.00
CA VAL A 55 -8.78 -12.45 -12.15
C VAL A 55 -9.78 -13.58 -12.07
N THR A 56 -10.40 -13.80 -10.90
CA THR A 56 -11.33 -14.90 -10.68
C THR A 56 -12.80 -14.46 -10.71
N MET A 57 -13.73 -15.38 -10.48
CA MET A 57 -15.17 -15.09 -10.54
C MET A 57 -15.76 -14.69 -9.19
N THR A 58 -15.25 -15.26 -8.11
CA THR A 58 -15.79 -15.08 -6.76
C THR A 58 -14.72 -14.57 -5.79
N VAL A 59 -15.19 -13.96 -4.70
CA VAL A 59 -14.33 -13.43 -3.62
C VAL A 59 -13.46 -14.56 -3.02
N ARG A 60 -14.03 -15.73 -2.80
CA ARG A 60 -13.31 -16.89 -2.25
C ARG A 60 -12.20 -17.36 -3.19
N GLU A 61 -12.52 -17.50 -4.47
CA GLU A 61 -11.55 -17.92 -5.48
C GLU A 61 -10.38 -16.94 -5.56
N GLU A 62 -10.65 -15.63 -5.50
CA GLU A 62 -9.62 -14.59 -5.60
C GLU A 62 -8.61 -14.68 -4.44
N VAL A 63 -9.09 -14.83 -3.22
CA VAL A 63 -8.20 -14.95 -2.05
C VAL A 63 -7.44 -16.28 -2.07
N ALA A 64 -8.05 -17.37 -2.55
CA ALA A 64 -7.40 -18.67 -2.65
C ALA A 64 -6.36 -18.74 -3.78
N PHE A 65 -6.55 -18.00 -4.86
CA PHE A 65 -5.81 -18.11 -6.11
C PHE A 65 -4.29 -18.09 -5.96
N ALA A 66 -3.77 -17.13 -5.20
CA ALA A 66 -2.32 -17.00 -5.00
C ALA A 66 -1.75 -18.17 -4.18
N MET A 67 -2.49 -18.68 -3.21
CA MET A 67 -2.10 -19.82 -2.39
C MET A 67 -2.16 -21.14 -3.18
N GLU A 68 -3.19 -21.32 -4.02
CA GLU A 68 -3.32 -22.48 -4.90
C GLU A 68 -2.17 -22.58 -5.89
N ASN A 69 -1.80 -21.46 -6.52
CA ASN A 69 -0.65 -21.38 -7.44
C ASN A 69 0.68 -21.71 -6.76
N ARG A 70 0.77 -21.60 -5.43
CA ARG A 70 1.95 -21.96 -4.63
C ARG A 70 1.88 -23.37 -4.04
N GLY A 71 0.82 -24.11 -4.34
CA GLY A 71 0.65 -25.49 -3.90
C GLY A 71 0.32 -25.65 -2.42
N TYR A 72 -0.29 -24.64 -1.78
CA TYR A 72 -0.77 -24.77 -0.41
C TYR A 72 -1.86 -25.84 -0.34
N ASP A 73 -1.91 -26.57 0.77
CA ASP A 73 -2.97 -27.56 0.99
C ASP A 73 -4.32 -26.88 1.30
N ARG A 74 -5.39 -27.63 1.12
CA ARG A 74 -6.78 -27.14 1.27
C ARG A 74 -7.09 -26.61 2.66
N GLU A 75 -6.52 -27.22 3.69
CA GLU A 75 -6.81 -26.83 5.08
C GLU A 75 -6.13 -25.49 5.37
N THR A 76 -4.89 -25.32 4.94
CA THR A 76 -4.14 -24.05 5.03
C THR A 76 -4.86 -22.94 4.26
N ILE A 77 -5.28 -23.21 3.01
CA ILE A 77 -6.02 -22.21 2.20
C ILE A 77 -7.29 -21.78 2.91
N LYS A 78 -8.08 -22.74 3.43
CA LYS A 78 -9.32 -22.43 4.14
C LYS A 78 -9.07 -21.58 5.38
N ALA A 79 -8.17 -22.00 6.25
CA ALA A 79 -7.87 -21.30 7.50
C ALA A 79 -7.34 -19.87 7.23
N ARG A 80 -6.44 -19.74 6.27
CA ARG A 80 -5.85 -18.45 5.92
C ARG A 80 -6.87 -17.52 5.25
N SER A 81 -7.72 -18.04 4.36
CA SER A 81 -8.79 -17.24 3.75
C SER A 81 -9.77 -16.70 4.80
N GLU A 82 -10.20 -17.53 5.77
CA GLU A 82 -11.09 -17.09 6.85
C GLU A 82 -10.45 -15.98 7.71
N GLU A 83 -9.14 -16.06 7.97
CA GLU A 83 -8.40 -15.04 8.69
C GLU A 83 -8.35 -13.72 7.90
N VAL A 84 -7.97 -13.80 6.63
CA VAL A 84 -7.86 -12.64 5.74
C VAL A 84 -9.21 -11.95 5.54
N PHE A 85 -10.30 -12.68 5.34
CA PHE A 85 -11.64 -12.10 5.24
C PHE A 85 -12.02 -11.28 6.49
N LYS A 86 -11.63 -11.75 7.68
CA LYS A 86 -11.82 -11.00 8.92
C LYS A 86 -10.96 -9.73 8.95
N GLN A 87 -9.69 -9.84 8.56
CA GLN A 87 -8.75 -8.71 8.54
C GLN A 87 -9.26 -7.57 7.64
N VAL A 88 -9.77 -7.90 6.44
CA VAL A 88 -10.21 -6.89 5.47
C VAL A 88 -11.70 -6.55 5.54
N GLY A 89 -12.47 -7.17 6.45
CA GLY A 89 -13.90 -6.91 6.61
C GLY A 89 -14.77 -7.40 5.45
N LEU A 90 -14.44 -8.56 4.87
CA LEU A 90 -15.20 -9.19 3.78
C LEU A 90 -15.97 -10.44 4.21
N VAL A 91 -16.09 -10.69 5.52
CA VAL A 91 -16.86 -11.82 6.07
C VAL A 91 -18.31 -11.76 5.59
N GLY A 92 -18.83 -12.90 5.11
CA GLY A 92 -20.19 -13.03 4.56
C GLY A 92 -20.32 -12.66 3.07
N LEU A 93 -19.21 -12.27 2.42
CA LEU A 93 -19.17 -11.96 0.99
C LEU A 93 -18.44 -13.03 0.16
N GLU A 94 -17.96 -14.10 0.79
CA GLU A 94 -17.03 -15.08 0.23
C GLU A 94 -17.52 -15.69 -1.08
N ASP A 95 -18.82 -15.99 -1.17
CA ASP A 95 -19.44 -16.65 -2.32
C ASP A 95 -20.04 -15.65 -3.33
N ARG A 96 -19.87 -14.35 -3.10
CA ARG A 96 -20.32 -13.33 -4.05
C ARG A 96 -19.43 -13.27 -5.27
N LYS A 97 -20.05 -12.92 -6.41
CA LYS A 97 -19.30 -12.56 -7.62
C LYS A 97 -18.58 -11.23 -7.42
N ILE A 98 -17.33 -11.13 -7.87
CA ILE A 98 -16.52 -9.91 -7.78
C ILE A 98 -17.22 -8.72 -8.43
N THR A 99 -17.91 -8.95 -9.55
CA THR A 99 -18.68 -7.93 -10.27
C THR A 99 -19.85 -7.34 -9.49
N SER A 100 -20.30 -7.99 -8.41
CA SER A 100 -21.38 -7.50 -7.55
C SER A 100 -20.91 -6.68 -6.36
N LEU A 101 -19.60 -6.55 -6.19
CA LEU A 101 -18.98 -5.78 -5.11
C LEU A 101 -18.96 -4.28 -5.40
N SER A 102 -19.03 -3.45 -4.35
CA SER A 102 -18.72 -2.02 -4.47
C SER A 102 -17.23 -1.78 -4.76
N GLY A 103 -16.84 -0.58 -5.19
CA GLY A 103 -15.44 -0.22 -5.44
C GLY A 103 -14.55 -0.47 -4.21
N GLY A 104 -14.96 0.01 -3.03
CA GLY A 104 -14.23 -0.22 -1.78
C GLY A 104 -14.16 -1.70 -1.38
N GLN A 105 -15.20 -2.51 -1.68
CA GLN A 105 -15.15 -3.96 -1.45
C GLN A 105 -14.18 -4.66 -2.41
N ARG A 106 -14.14 -4.27 -3.69
CA ARG A 106 -13.17 -4.82 -4.65
C ARG A 106 -11.74 -4.45 -4.26
N GLN A 107 -11.51 -3.24 -3.82
CA GLN A 107 -10.19 -2.83 -3.35
C GLN A 107 -9.76 -3.62 -2.11
N ARG A 108 -10.65 -3.79 -1.12
CA ARG A 108 -10.35 -4.66 0.04
C ARG A 108 -10.11 -6.12 -0.38
N LEU A 109 -10.75 -6.58 -1.44
CA LEU A 109 -10.48 -7.90 -2.02
C LEU A 109 -9.09 -7.96 -2.67
N ALA A 110 -8.66 -6.95 -3.40
CA ALA A 110 -7.30 -6.88 -3.94
C ALA A 110 -6.24 -6.88 -2.84
N ILE A 111 -6.48 -6.18 -1.73
CA ILE A 111 -5.62 -6.27 -0.54
C ILE A 111 -5.66 -7.69 0.05
N ALA A 112 -6.83 -8.30 0.16
CA ALA A 112 -7.00 -9.65 0.70
C ALA A 112 -6.23 -10.70 -0.11
N SER A 113 -6.30 -10.64 -1.45
CA SER A 113 -5.59 -11.58 -2.32
C SER A 113 -4.06 -11.51 -2.13
N VAL A 114 -3.54 -10.31 -1.90
CA VAL A 114 -2.13 -10.11 -1.57
C VAL A 114 -1.79 -10.61 -0.16
N LEU A 115 -2.60 -10.29 0.85
CA LEU A 115 -2.40 -10.71 2.24
C LEU A 115 -2.49 -12.22 2.43
N ALA A 116 -3.18 -12.93 1.56
CA ALA A 116 -3.35 -14.39 1.63
C ALA A 116 -2.01 -15.14 1.71
N THR A 117 -0.98 -14.62 1.08
CA THR A 117 0.37 -15.20 1.08
C THR A 117 1.24 -14.76 2.25
N ASN A 118 0.69 -13.98 3.18
CA ASN A 118 1.36 -13.51 4.39
C ASN A 118 2.65 -12.72 4.14
N PRO A 119 2.65 -11.69 3.27
CA PRO A 119 3.83 -10.88 3.03
C PRO A 119 4.19 -10.04 4.27
N THR A 120 5.46 -9.74 4.44
CA THR A 120 5.96 -8.84 5.50
C THR A 120 5.83 -7.37 5.11
N VAL A 121 5.78 -7.08 3.80
CA VAL A 121 5.64 -5.74 3.24
C VAL A 121 4.45 -5.68 2.29
N LEU A 122 3.60 -4.66 2.45
CA LEU A 122 2.49 -4.35 1.56
C LEU A 122 2.71 -2.97 0.93
N VAL A 123 2.70 -2.90 -0.38
CA VAL A 123 2.78 -1.65 -1.15
C VAL A 123 1.43 -1.32 -1.75
N LEU A 124 0.95 -0.11 -1.53
CA LEU A 124 -0.31 0.40 -2.06
C LEU A 124 -0.02 1.62 -2.94
N ASP A 125 -0.32 1.52 -4.23
CA ASP A 125 -0.11 2.61 -5.20
C ASP A 125 -1.43 3.34 -5.46
N GLU A 126 -1.57 4.57 -4.97
CA GLU A 126 -2.76 5.43 -5.04
C GLU A 126 -4.06 4.72 -4.62
N PRO A 127 -4.10 4.11 -3.44
CA PRO A 127 -5.20 3.21 -3.07
C PRO A 127 -6.53 3.93 -2.87
N THR A 128 -6.56 5.26 -2.81
CA THR A 128 -7.78 6.04 -2.55
C THR A 128 -8.38 6.67 -3.79
N SER A 129 -7.73 6.55 -4.95
CA SER A 129 -8.10 7.26 -6.20
C SER A 129 -9.53 7.03 -6.68
N SER A 130 -10.15 5.92 -6.31
CA SER A 130 -11.52 5.52 -6.74
C SER A 130 -12.51 5.45 -5.58
N LEU A 131 -12.16 5.97 -4.39
CA LEU A 131 -12.97 5.89 -3.19
C LEU A 131 -13.63 7.23 -2.85
N ASP A 132 -14.80 7.15 -2.24
CA ASP A 132 -15.40 8.27 -1.53
C ASP A 132 -14.68 8.54 -0.18
N PRO A 133 -14.97 9.64 0.50
CA PRO A 133 -14.30 9.97 1.77
C PRO A 133 -14.47 8.91 2.86
N ASP A 134 -15.64 8.27 2.94
CA ASP A 134 -15.90 7.24 3.94
C ASP A 134 -15.10 5.96 3.62
N GLY A 135 -15.07 5.54 2.35
CA GLY A 135 -14.24 4.43 1.88
C GLY A 135 -12.74 4.68 2.08
N THR A 136 -12.29 5.92 1.87
CA THR A 136 -10.91 6.34 2.14
C THR A 136 -10.57 6.18 3.63
N ALA A 137 -11.43 6.67 4.52
CA ALA A 137 -11.23 6.54 5.96
C ALA A 137 -11.21 5.08 6.43
N GLU A 138 -12.11 4.25 5.89
CA GLU A 138 -12.14 2.80 6.18
C GLU A 138 -10.87 2.09 5.70
N LEU A 139 -10.37 2.44 4.51
CA LEU A 139 -9.15 1.87 3.96
C LEU A 139 -7.94 2.20 4.83
N TYR A 140 -7.74 3.46 5.20
CA TYR A 140 -6.60 3.83 6.03
C TYR A 140 -6.68 3.28 7.45
N ARG A 141 -7.89 3.08 7.99
CA ARG A 141 -8.07 2.34 9.24
C ARG A 141 -7.61 0.88 9.10
N LEU A 142 -7.99 0.22 8.00
CA LEU A 142 -7.49 -1.13 7.69
C LEU A 142 -5.96 -1.14 7.58
N VAL A 143 -5.37 -0.21 6.86
CA VAL A 143 -3.90 -0.08 6.72
C VAL A 143 -3.22 0.10 8.08
N GLY A 144 -3.78 0.95 8.94
CA GLY A 144 -3.29 1.13 10.31
C GLY A 144 -3.37 -0.16 11.13
N ASP A 145 -4.47 -0.89 11.05
CA ASP A 145 -4.66 -2.17 11.73
C ASP A 145 -3.66 -3.24 11.23
N LEU A 146 -3.41 -3.33 9.94
CA LEU A 146 -2.43 -4.23 9.34
C LEU A 146 -1.02 -3.95 9.87
N ASN A 147 -0.65 -2.69 10.00
CA ASN A 147 0.64 -2.31 10.55
C ASN A 147 0.72 -2.56 12.06
N GLN A 148 -0.24 -2.03 12.85
CA GLN A 148 -0.15 -2.03 14.32
C GLN A 148 -0.45 -3.39 14.94
N LYS A 149 -1.43 -4.13 14.39
CA LYS A 149 -1.90 -5.41 14.97
C LYS A 149 -1.23 -6.62 14.34
N HIS A 150 -0.87 -6.53 13.07
CA HIS A 150 -0.31 -7.66 12.31
C HIS A 150 1.17 -7.49 11.98
N GLY A 151 1.79 -6.35 12.31
CA GLY A 151 3.22 -6.10 12.12
C GLY A 151 3.66 -5.99 10.66
N ILE A 152 2.73 -5.78 9.73
CA ILE A 152 3.03 -5.63 8.31
C ILE A 152 3.61 -4.24 8.07
N THR A 153 4.76 -4.15 7.41
CA THR A 153 5.28 -2.87 6.92
C THR A 153 4.44 -2.41 5.74
N VAL A 154 3.82 -1.25 5.83
CA VAL A 154 2.99 -0.73 4.74
C VAL A 154 3.64 0.48 4.11
N VAL A 155 3.81 0.44 2.79
CA VAL A 155 4.27 1.57 1.97
C VAL A 155 3.09 2.05 1.15
N VAL A 156 2.66 3.29 1.41
CA VAL A 156 1.56 3.92 0.67
C VAL A 156 2.12 5.00 -0.23
N ILE A 157 1.76 4.98 -1.50
CA ILE A 157 1.94 6.12 -2.41
C ILE A 157 0.59 6.79 -2.56
N ASP A 158 0.49 8.01 -2.09
CA ASP A 158 -0.71 8.81 -2.24
C ASP A 158 -0.34 10.27 -2.50
N HIS A 159 -1.30 11.05 -2.89
CA HIS A 159 -1.23 12.50 -3.03
C HIS A 159 -2.17 13.22 -2.03
N ASP A 160 -3.13 12.52 -1.44
CA ASP A 160 -3.98 13.04 -0.38
C ASP A 160 -3.33 12.83 1.00
N LEU A 161 -2.59 13.85 1.45
CA LEU A 161 -1.92 13.81 2.75
C LEU A 161 -2.90 13.76 3.93
N HIS A 162 -4.08 14.42 3.82
CA HIS A 162 -5.01 14.51 4.93
C HIS A 162 -5.49 13.15 5.44
N ALA A 163 -5.72 12.23 4.51
CA ALA A 163 -6.24 10.91 4.83
C ALA A 163 -5.16 9.97 5.38
N VAL A 164 -3.91 10.06 4.88
CA VAL A 164 -2.83 9.12 5.21
C VAL A 164 -2.01 9.51 6.44
N LEU A 165 -1.82 10.82 6.69
CA LEU A 165 -0.95 11.32 7.76
C LEU A 165 -1.26 10.77 9.16
N PRO A 166 -2.51 10.56 9.59
CA PRO A 166 -2.81 10.00 10.91
C PRO A 166 -2.24 8.59 11.14
N TYR A 167 -1.91 7.88 10.06
CA TYR A 167 -1.42 6.49 10.09
C TYR A 167 0.06 6.37 9.73
N ALA A 168 0.65 7.43 9.14
CA ALA A 168 2.04 7.44 8.71
C ALA A 168 2.99 7.75 9.87
N ASN A 169 4.10 7.00 9.97
CA ASN A 169 5.18 7.28 10.90
C ASN A 169 6.47 7.79 10.22
N ARG A 170 6.57 7.62 8.91
CA ARG A 170 7.68 8.11 8.08
C ARG A 170 7.13 8.60 6.74
N MET A 171 7.75 9.60 6.17
CA MET A 171 7.33 10.20 4.91
C MET A 171 8.53 10.44 4.00
N ALA A 172 8.46 9.93 2.77
CA ALA A 172 9.44 10.20 1.72
C ALA A 172 8.84 11.13 0.67
N LEU A 173 9.38 12.34 0.56
CA LEU A 173 8.96 13.34 -0.42
C LEU A 173 9.69 13.13 -1.74
N MET A 174 8.96 12.82 -2.79
CA MET A 174 9.52 12.66 -4.14
C MET A 174 9.24 13.89 -5.00
N VAL A 175 10.30 14.51 -5.51
CA VAL A 175 10.24 15.68 -6.38
C VAL A 175 11.07 15.41 -7.64
N ASN A 176 10.46 15.59 -8.81
CA ASN A 176 11.12 15.41 -10.12
C ASN A 176 11.88 14.05 -10.25
N GLY A 177 11.31 12.98 -9.72
CA GLY A 177 11.88 11.63 -9.82
C GLY A 177 12.97 11.31 -8.78
N SER A 178 13.29 12.24 -7.88
CA SER A 178 14.26 12.04 -6.81
C SER A 178 13.61 12.19 -5.44
N ILE A 179 14.12 11.48 -4.42
CA ILE A 179 13.74 11.69 -3.03
C ILE A 179 14.43 12.97 -2.53
N ALA A 180 13.62 13.99 -2.21
CA ALA A 180 14.08 15.27 -1.73
C ALA A 180 14.21 15.30 -0.20
N CYS A 181 13.34 14.58 0.51
CA CYS A 181 13.36 14.41 1.96
C CYS A 181 12.82 13.01 2.30
N ASP A 182 13.37 12.36 3.31
CA ASP A 182 12.93 11.07 3.82
C ASP A 182 13.17 11.04 5.33
N ASP A 183 12.13 11.36 6.12
CA ASP A 183 12.24 11.51 7.56
C ASP A 183 10.89 11.20 8.24
N ASP A 184 10.77 11.48 9.54
CA ASP A 184 9.47 11.49 10.20
C ASP A 184 8.51 12.50 9.55
N VAL A 185 7.22 12.31 9.81
CA VAL A 185 6.17 13.12 9.19
C VAL A 185 6.33 14.62 9.50
N PRO A 186 6.49 15.06 10.78
CA PRO A 186 6.67 16.48 11.10
C PRO A 186 7.85 17.14 10.39
N THR A 187 9.01 16.47 10.37
CA THR A 187 10.22 16.95 9.72
C THR A 187 10.02 17.11 8.21
N THR A 188 9.39 16.13 7.56
CA THR A 188 9.14 16.18 6.12
C THR A 188 8.11 17.25 5.76
N LEU A 189 7.05 17.44 6.56
CA LEU A 189 6.07 18.52 6.35
C LEU A 189 6.72 19.90 6.50
N ARG A 190 7.61 20.09 7.50
CA ARG A 190 8.38 21.31 7.69
C ARG A 190 9.29 21.58 6.48
N TYR A 191 9.98 20.57 5.99
CA TYR A 191 10.79 20.67 4.77
C TYR A 191 9.97 21.12 3.56
N MET A 192 8.77 20.56 3.36
CA MET A 192 7.86 20.96 2.28
C MET A 192 7.47 22.44 2.38
N TYR A 193 7.13 22.91 3.58
CA TYR A 193 6.74 24.29 3.83
C TYR A 193 7.92 25.26 3.58
N GLU A 194 9.09 25.00 4.16
CA GLU A 194 10.29 25.87 4.07
C GLU A 194 10.82 25.97 2.64
N HIS A 195 10.69 24.91 1.83
CA HIS A 195 11.15 24.87 0.44
C HIS A 195 10.06 25.20 -0.58
N ASN A 196 8.85 25.55 -0.11
CA ASN A 196 7.69 25.87 -0.96
C ASN A 196 7.32 24.72 -1.93
N ILE A 197 7.36 23.48 -1.44
CA ILE A 197 7.07 22.27 -2.23
C ILE A 197 5.69 21.75 -1.86
N HIS A 198 4.76 21.75 -2.80
CA HIS A 198 3.37 21.22 -2.61
C HIS A 198 2.68 21.77 -1.34
N VAL A 199 2.85 23.07 -1.05
CA VAL A 199 2.34 23.71 0.16
C VAL A 199 0.81 23.65 0.25
N ASP A 200 0.13 23.69 -0.89
CA ASP A 200 -1.31 23.51 -1.05
C ASP A 200 -1.83 22.11 -0.64
N ALA A 201 -0.96 21.11 -0.61
CA ALA A 201 -1.29 19.77 -0.10
C ALA A 201 -1.09 19.63 1.42
N LEU A 202 -0.46 20.62 2.08
CA LEU A 202 -0.22 20.57 3.53
C LEU A 202 -1.53 20.78 4.31
N PRO A 203 -1.70 20.10 5.45
CA PRO A 203 -2.83 20.37 6.34
C PRO A 203 -2.86 21.83 6.79
N SER A 204 -4.05 22.47 6.72
CA SER A 204 -4.21 23.88 7.09
C SER A 204 -3.80 24.17 8.54
N VAL A 205 -4.01 23.22 9.44
CA VAL A 205 -3.54 23.33 10.83
C VAL A 205 -2.01 23.43 10.89
N PHE A 206 -1.30 22.67 10.05
CA PHE A 206 0.16 22.71 10.00
C PHE A 206 0.66 24.01 9.39
N THR A 207 0.08 24.48 8.29
CA THR A 207 0.48 25.77 7.69
C THR A 207 0.24 26.95 8.65
N THR A 208 -0.91 26.97 9.34
CA THR A 208 -1.20 27.98 10.37
C THR A 208 -0.19 27.92 11.52
N TYR A 209 0.17 26.73 11.98
CA TYR A 209 1.20 26.56 13.01
C TYR A 209 2.55 27.14 12.55
N MET A 210 2.99 26.85 11.33
CA MET A 210 4.25 27.38 10.77
C MET A 210 4.23 28.91 10.62
N GLU A 211 3.10 29.51 10.22
CA GLU A 211 2.93 30.96 10.13
C GLU A 211 3.01 31.62 11.51
N LEU A 212 2.37 31.04 12.53
CA LEU A 212 2.44 31.52 13.91
C LEU A 212 3.87 31.45 14.47
N GLU A 213 4.57 30.33 14.23
CA GLU A 213 5.97 30.14 14.64
C GLU A 213 6.87 31.22 14.01
N GLN A 214 6.70 31.52 12.71
CA GLN A 214 7.43 32.57 12.01
C GLN A 214 7.10 33.99 12.56
N ALA A 215 5.87 34.18 13.03
CA ALA A 215 5.45 35.43 13.67
C ALA A 215 5.92 35.57 15.14
N GLY A 216 6.64 34.56 15.68
CA GLY A 216 7.21 34.57 17.04
C GLY A 216 6.24 34.11 18.14
N PHE A 217 5.14 33.44 17.78
CA PHE A 217 4.26 32.78 18.75
C PHE A 217 4.75 31.34 18.95
N HIS A 218 4.97 30.94 20.20
CA HIS A 218 5.45 29.61 20.60
C HIS A 218 4.43 28.89 21.48
#